data_5a5d523ee160b5b40cb4c862974c1f71
#
_entry.id   5a5d523ee160b5b40cb4c862974c1f71
#
_cell.length_a   1.000
_cell.length_b   1.000
_cell.length_c   1.000
_cell.angle_alpha   90.00
_cell.angle_beta   90.00
_cell.angle_gamma   90.00
#
_symmetry.space_group_name_H-M   'P 1'
#
loop_
_entity.id
_entity.type
_entity.pdbx_description
1 polymer ?
#
loop_
_entity_poly.entity_id
_entity_poly.type
_entity_poly.pdbx_seq_one_letter_code
_entity_poly.pdbx_strand_id
1 'polypeptide(L)'
;MGLISLEEQAREICLSNRSFIPTTIGLKTWRERLRFDQKTPAQDQSVKIVKERVEIDEERSFDEYLYFPKDQAENLRVIYYIHGGQFISGGVNEYHKLLAELSRRCHACIVFPEYALAPERKAPAQMVQLRAGYLDLQRLAIKYSLDLSYLTVAGDDVGGGMAATLAMLSEARHLPLKKLLLFYPVVNANFDNPTYYEFAGGYRITREQMKWAWQQYLGELSPTDVMYSPLLRKFSELAVLPKTLILTAEADVLRNEGEAFGRKLRDADVDVSVARILGTIHDFVLLNALDETNACRLAMDMAVEFIGRDSGV
;
A
#
# COMPACT_ATOMS: atom_id res chain seq x y z
N MET A 1 -10.00 -9.00 28.15
CA MET A 1 -10.17 -8.74 26.72
C MET A 1 -10.63 -10.00 26.04
N GLY A 2 -11.74 -9.96 25.31
CA GLY A 2 -12.19 -11.12 24.53
C GLY A 2 -11.16 -11.43 23.44
N LEU A 3 -10.83 -12.71 23.26
CA LEU A 3 -9.99 -13.17 22.15
C LEU A 3 -10.70 -12.80 20.85
N ILE A 4 -10.02 -12.06 19.96
CA ILE A 4 -10.52 -11.80 18.61
C ILE A 4 -10.64 -13.14 17.89
N SER A 5 -11.79 -13.41 17.30
CA SER A 5 -12.03 -14.60 16.49
C SER A 5 -11.49 -14.37 15.08
N LEU A 6 -10.30 -14.87 14.81
CA LEU A 6 -9.69 -14.85 13.47
C LEU A 6 -10.23 -16.00 12.60
N GLU A 7 -10.30 -15.77 11.30
CA GLU A 7 -10.46 -16.84 10.33
C GLU A 7 -9.29 -17.84 10.44
N GLU A 8 -9.52 -19.09 10.07
CA GLU A 8 -8.59 -20.20 10.33
C GLU A 8 -7.18 -19.92 9.76
N GLN A 9 -7.10 -19.50 8.51
CA GLN A 9 -5.83 -19.20 7.84
C GLN A 9 -5.06 -18.04 8.50
N ALA A 10 -5.78 -17.00 8.93
CA ALA A 10 -5.20 -15.88 9.66
C ALA A 10 -4.63 -16.32 11.02
N ARG A 11 -5.35 -17.20 11.72
CA ARG A 11 -4.93 -17.80 12.98
C ARG A 11 -3.68 -18.67 12.79
N GLU A 12 -3.62 -19.49 11.75
CA GLU A 12 -2.45 -20.32 11.43
C GLU A 12 -1.20 -19.49 11.19
N ILE A 13 -1.31 -18.38 10.44
CA ILE A 13 -0.20 -17.43 10.25
C ILE A 13 0.26 -16.85 11.59
N CYS A 14 -0.65 -16.45 12.46
CA CYS A 14 -0.30 -15.93 13.79
C CYS A 14 0.44 -16.98 14.64
N LEU A 15 0.03 -18.24 14.57
CA LEU A 15 0.67 -19.34 15.30
C LEU A 15 2.09 -19.63 14.79
N SER A 16 2.30 -19.57 13.48
CA SER A 16 3.63 -19.77 12.86
C SER A 16 4.60 -18.61 13.14
N ASN A 17 4.08 -17.43 13.47
CA ASN A 17 4.85 -16.18 13.63
C ASN A 17 5.26 -15.86 15.07
N ARG A 18 4.88 -16.67 16.06
CA ARG A 18 5.05 -16.37 17.51
C ARG A 18 6.48 -16.09 17.99
N SER A 19 7.48 -16.56 17.27
CA SER A 19 8.90 -16.44 17.65
C SER A 19 9.69 -15.39 16.87
N PHE A 20 8.98 -14.56 16.09
CA PHE A 20 9.64 -13.62 15.19
C PHE A 20 10.03 -12.31 15.91
N ILE A 21 11.33 -12.13 16.19
CA ILE A 21 11.89 -10.89 16.75
C ILE A 21 12.81 -10.24 15.70
N PRO A 22 12.44 -9.08 15.12
CA PRO A 22 13.18 -8.46 14.01
C PRO A 22 14.63 -8.15 14.29
N THR A 23 14.92 -7.72 15.51
CA THR A 23 16.25 -7.29 15.93
C THR A 23 17.28 -8.43 16.01
N THR A 24 16.82 -9.68 16.00
CA THR A 24 17.69 -10.88 16.09
C THR A 24 17.95 -11.56 14.76
N ILE A 25 17.17 -11.24 13.73
CA ILE A 25 17.20 -11.95 12.43
C ILE A 25 17.80 -11.07 11.36
N GLY A 26 18.70 -10.52 11.15
CA GLY A 26 19.26 -9.70 10.05
C GLY A 26 18.31 -9.40 8.86
N LEU A 27 18.59 -8.37 8.14
CA LEU A 27 17.82 -7.83 7.02
C LEU A 27 17.49 -8.88 5.92
N LYS A 28 18.47 -9.74 5.61
CA LYS A 28 18.28 -10.78 4.60
C LYS A 28 17.14 -11.74 4.96
N THR A 29 17.14 -12.24 6.19
CA THR A 29 16.10 -13.16 6.69
C THR A 29 14.75 -12.47 6.77
N TRP A 30 14.72 -11.17 7.10
CA TRP A 30 13.49 -10.38 7.06
C TRP A 30 12.86 -10.38 5.67
N ARG A 31 13.62 -10.07 4.63
CA ARG A 31 13.15 -10.05 3.24
C ARG A 31 12.75 -11.44 2.73
N GLU A 32 13.55 -12.45 3.07
CA GLU A 32 13.26 -13.85 2.71
C GLU A 32 11.94 -14.34 3.31
N ARG A 33 11.50 -13.78 4.43
CA ARG A 33 10.24 -14.14 5.04
C ARG A 33 9.04 -13.78 4.17
N LEU A 34 8.92 -12.53 3.70
CA LEU A 34 7.82 -12.16 2.82
C LEU A 34 7.82 -13.04 1.55
N ARG A 35 8.99 -13.30 0.99
CA ARG A 35 9.13 -14.25 -0.13
C ARG A 35 8.65 -15.65 0.23
N PHE A 36 8.97 -16.11 1.43
CA PHE A 36 8.51 -17.42 1.91
C PHE A 36 7.00 -17.46 2.07
N ASP A 37 6.40 -16.43 2.66
CA ASP A 37 4.95 -16.32 2.86
C ASP A 37 4.19 -16.27 1.52
N GLN A 38 4.87 -15.82 0.44
CA GLN A 38 4.33 -15.74 -0.93
C GLN A 38 4.68 -16.95 -1.82
N LYS A 39 5.18 -18.05 -1.25
CA LYS A 39 5.68 -19.22 -2.00
C LYS A 39 4.65 -20.02 -2.80
N THR A 40 3.38 -19.77 -2.60
CA THR A 40 2.36 -20.36 -3.49
C THR A 40 2.30 -19.48 -4.74
N PRO A 41 2.95 -19.87 -5.85
CA PRO A 41 2.95 -19.04 -7.03
C PRO A 41 1.57 -19.11 -7.64
N ALA A 42 0.80 -18.09 -7.45
CA ALA A 42 -0.27 -17.81 -8.37
C ALA A 42 0.41 -17.37 -9.68
N GLN A 43 0.71 -18.32 -10.57
CA GLN A 43 1.00 -17.99 -11.96
C GLN A 43 -0.28 -17.48 -12.60
N ASP A 44 -0.62 -16.24 -12.29
CA ASP A 44 -1.73 -15.58 -12.95
C ASP A 44 -1.27 -15.20 -14.37
N GLN A 45 -1.53 -16.10 -15.32
CA GLN A 45 -1.24 -15.88 -16.73
C GLN A 45 -2.25 -14.93 -17.40
N SER A 46 -3.17 -14.34 -16.66
CA SER A 46 -4.22 -13.44 -17.18
C SER A 46 -3.72 -12.03 -17.49
N VAL A 47 -2.48 -11.71 -17.11
CA VAL A 47 -1.88 -10.39 -17.33
C VAL A 47 -0.61 -10.48 -18.19
N LYS A 48 -0.33 -9.40 -18.92
CA LYS A 48 0.96 -9.13 -19.56
C LYS A 48 1.71 -8.12 -18.71
N ILE A 49 2.98 -8.42 -18.39
CA ILE A 49 3.83 -7.53 -17.61
C ILE A 49 4.87 -6.90 -18.52
N VAL A 50 5.03 -5.59 -18.42
CA VAL A 50 6.05 -4.81 -19.14
C VAL A 50 6.87 -4.07 -18.10
N LYS A 51 8.19 -4.08 -18.27
CA LYS A 51 9.13 -3.33 -17.45
C LYS A 51 9.52 -2.05 -18.17
N GLU A 52 9.40 -0.94 -17.48
CA GLU A 52 9.82 0.39 -17.95
C GLU A 52 10.89 0.97 -17.03
N ARG A 53 11.73 1.83 -17.60
CA ARG A 53 12.74 2.56 -16.86
C ARG A 53 12.30 3.99 -16.67
N VAL A 54 12.35 4.48 -15.43
CA VAL A 54 12.08 5.88 -15.08
C VAL A 54 13.39 6.56 -14.74
N GLU A 55 13.71 7.61 -15.46
CA GLU A 55 14.88 8.45 -15.23
C GLU A 55 14.49 9.57 -14.25
N ILE A 56 15.28 9.73 -13.18
CA ILE A 56 15.13 10.84 -12.23
C ILE A 56 16.05 11.99 -12.64
N ASP A 57 17.30 11.64 -12.94
CA ASP A 57 18.35 12.52 -13.46
C ASP A 57 19.42 11.68 -14.19
N GLU A 58 20.55 12.30 -14.58
CA GLU A 58 21.61 11.64 -15.34
C GLU A 58 22.22 10.41 -14.67
N GLU A 59 22.16 10.33 -13.32
CA GLU A 59 22.79 9.26 -12.54
C GLU A 59 21.79 8.31 -11.87
N ARG A 60 20.54 8.73 -11.72
CA ARG A 60 19.53 8.00 -10.92
C ARG A 60 18.33 7.60 -11.75
N SER A 61 17.99 6.35 -11.66
CA SER A 61 16.81 5.78 -12.28
C SER A 61 16.29 4.60 -11.46
N PHE A 62 15.09 4.13 -11.76
CA PHE A 62 14.51 2.94 -11.18
C PHE A 62 13.55 2.27 -12.16
N ASP A 63 13.07 1.09 -11.82
CA ASP A 63 12.20 0.33 -12.69
C ASP A 63 10.74 0.46 -12.25
N GLU A 64 9.82 0.51 -13.22
CA GLU A 64 8.39 0.33 -13.01
C GLU A 64 7.88 -0.88 -13.77
N TYR A 65 6.92 -1.59 -13.20
CA TYR A 65 6.27 -2.73 -13.84
C TYR A 65 4.81 -2.39 -14.15
N LEU A 66 4.44 -2.55 -15.41
CA LEU A 66 3.09 -2.32 -15.90
C LEU A 66 2.37 -3.65 -16.08
N TYR A 67 1.25 -3.83 -15.41
CA TYR A 67 0.39 -5.00 -15.53
C TYR A 67 -0.80 -4.67 -16.41
N PHE A 68 -0.92 -5.35 -17.54
CA PHE A 68 -2.03 -5.20 -18.48
C PHE A 68 -2.91 -6.44 -18.44
N PRO A 69 -4.25 -6.33 -18.31
CA PRO A 69 -5.14 -7.46 -18.49
C PRO A 69 -5.06 -7.94 -19.95
N LYS A 70 -4.99 -9.26 -20.18
CA LYS A 70 -4.79 -9.82 -21.53
C LYS A 70 -5.97 -9.65 -22.46
N ASP A 71 -7.17 -9.49 -21.92
CA ASP A 71 -8.43 -9.39 -22.64
C ASP A 71 -8.77 -7.96 -23.08
N GLN A 72 -7.97 -6.96 -22.70
CA GLN A 72 -8.16 -5.57 -23.08
C GLN A 72 -6.82 -4.90 -23.43
N ALA A 73 -6.78 -4.17 -24.55
CA ALA A 73 -5.53 -3.62 -25.09
C ALA A 73 -5.45 -2.08 -25.13
N GLU A 74 -6.56 -1.35 -25.11
CA GLU A 74 -6.55 0.11 -25.33
C GLU A 74 -7.41 0.87 -24.32
N ASN A 75 -7.03 2.11 -24.04
CA ASN A 75 -7.72 3.05 -23.15
C ASN A 75 -7.93 2.53 -21.72
N LEU A 76 -6.98 1.72 -21.22
CA LEU A 76 -7.04 1.24 -19.84
C LEU A 76 -6.86 2.39 -18.86
N ARG A 77 -7.73 2.44 -17.85
CA ARG A 77 -7.55 3.32 -16.68
C ARG A 77 -6.25 2.93 -15.95
N VAL A 78 -5.68 3.88 -15.22
CA VAL A 78 -4.41 3.66 -14.51
C VAL A 78 -4.63 3.59 -13.01
N ILE A 79 -4.03 2.58 -12.39
CA ILE A 79 -3.83 2.49 -10.95
C ILE A 79 -2.34 2.55 -10.68
N TYR A 80 -1.87 3.63 -10.05
CA TYR A 80 -0.50 3.76 -9.56
C TYR A 80 -0.43 3.12 -8.17
N TYR A 81 0.15 1.92 -8.09
CA TYR A 81 0.16 1.12 -6.85
C TYR A 81 1.50 1.18 -6.14
N ILE A 82 1.50 1.69 -4.91
CA ILE A 82 2.69 1.83 -4.06
C ILE A 82 2.67 0.73 -3.01
N HIS A 83 3.67 -0.15 -3.06
CA HIS A 83 3.70 -1.33 -2.20
C HIS A 83 4.12 -1.02 -0.75
N GLY A 84 3.72 -1.89 0.16
CA GLY A 84 4.11 -1.90 1.56
C GLY A 84 5.42 -2.64 1.83
N GLY A 85 5.42 -3.45 2.90
CA GLY A 85 6.60 -4.23 3.32
C GLY A 85 7.50 -3.49 4.29
N GLN A 86 6.92 -2.58 5.09
CA GLN A 86 7.56 -1.87 6.20
C GLN A 86 8.83 -1.10 5.78
N PHE A 87 8.82 -0.50 4.57
CA PHE A 87 9.96 0.18 3.91
C PHE A 87 11.15 -0.71 3.52
N ILE A 88 11.17 -1.98 3.94
CA ILE A 88 12.37 -2.84 3.99
C ILE A 88 12.27 -4.01 3.03
N SER A 89 11.07 -4.46 2.72
CA SER A 89 10.78 -5.60 1.88
C SER A 89 9.67 -5.30 0.89
N GLY A 90 9.33 -6.26 0.07
CA GLY A 90 8.36 -6.11 -1.01
C GLY A 90 9.03 -5.88 -2.36
N GLY A 91 8.28 -6.10 -3.39
CA GLY A 91 8.69 -5.94 -4.77
C GLY A 91 7.75 -6.69 -5.71
N VAL A 92 8.02 -6.62 -7.00
CA VAL A 92 7.14 -7.15 -8.05
C VAL A 92 6.80 -8.63 -7.87
N ASN A 93 7.72 -9.43 -7.34
CA ASN A 93 7.50 -10.87 -7.17
C ASN A 93 6.52 -11.18 -6.03
N GLU A 94 6.66 -10.47 -4.91
CA GLU A 94 5.81 -10.65 -3.74
C GLU A 94 4.39 -10.12 -3.96
N TYR A 95 4.25 -9.10 -4.79
CA TYR A 95 2.98 -8.42 -5.07
C TYR A 95 2.25 -8.95 -6.31
N HIS A 96 2.87 -9.84 -7.08
CA HIS A 96 2.38 -10.29 -8.39
C HIS A 96 0.88 -10.68 -8.38
N LYS A 97 0.44 -11.51 -7.42
CA LYS A 97 -0.94 -11.97 -7.32
C LYS A 97 -1.93 -10.80 -7.15
N LEU A 98 -1.66 -9.92 -6.19
CA LEU A 98 -2.52 -8.78 -5.90
C LEU A 98 -2.61 -7.83 -7.09
N LEU A 99 -1.47 -7.53 -7.73
CA LEU A 99 -1.43 -6.63 -8.89
C LEU A 99 -2.15 -7.23 -10.11
N ALA A 100 -1.97 -8.52 -10.37
CA ALA A 100 -2.64 -9.22 -11.45
C ALA A 100 -4.17 -9.27 -11.22
N GLU A 101 -4.62 -9.55 -10.00
CA GLU A 101 -6.03 -9.54 -9.65
C GLU A 101 -6.65 -8.15 -9.82
N LEU A 102 -6.01 -7.09 -9.29
CA LEU A 102 -6.47 -5.72 -9.47
C LEU A 102 -6.53 -5.32 -10.94
N SER A 103 -5.48 -5.64 -11.72
CA SER A 103 -5.45 -5.34 -13.16
C SER A 103 -6.64 -5.97 -13.89
N ARG A 104 -6.86 -7.26 -13.68
CA ARG A 104 -7.92 -8.03 -14.32
C ARG A 104 -9.32 -7.57 -13.86
N ARG A 105 -9.55 -7.45 -12.55
CA ARG A 105 -10.90 -7.15 -12.01
C ARG A 105 -11.31 -5.71 -12.19
N CYS A 106 -10.34 -4.78 -12.19
CA CYS A 106 -10.62 -3.36 -12.43
C CYS A 106 -10.56 -2.98 -13.91
N HIS A 107 -10.19 -3.91 -14.80
CA HIS A 107 -9.88 -3.60 -16.21
C HIS A 107 -8.97 -2.38 -16.34
N ALA A 108 -7.82 -2.41 -15.63
CA ALA A 108 -6.92 -1.29 -15.50
C ALA A 108 -5.46 -1.70 -15.73
N CYS A 109 -4.65 -0.78 -16.22
CA CYS A 109 -3.20 -0.91 -16.15
C CYS A 109 -2.73 -0.56 -14.74
N ILE A 110 -2.08 -1.51 -14.05
CA ILE A 110 -1.39 -1.21 -12.80
C ILE A 110 0.02 -0.77 -13.12
N VAL A 111 0.40 0.42 -12.68
CA VAL A 111 1.79 0.90 -12.70
C VAL A 111 2.37 0.73 -11.31
N PHE A 112 3.38 -0.12 -11.20
CA PHE A 112 3.99 -0.53 -9.94
C PHE A 112 5.46 -0.08 -9.89
N PRO A 113 5.80 0.97 -9.12
CA PRO A 113 7.17 1.42 -8.94
C PRO A 113 7.95 0.46 -8.04
N GLU A 114 9.08 -0.06 -8.52
CA GLU A 114 10.04 -0.83 -7.74
C GLU A 114 10.99 0.14 -7.04
N TYR A 115 10.48 0.85 -6.05
CA TYR A 115 11.24 1.88 -5.36
C TYR A 115 12.31 1.28 -4.43
N ALA A 116 13.35 2.06 -4.14
CA ALA A 116 14.48 1.63 -3.32
C ALA A 116 14.06 1.35 -1.87
N LEU A 117 14.56 0.25 -1.30
CA LEU A 117 14.24 -0.17 0.06
C LEU A 117 15.25 0.39 1.08
N ALA A 118 14.76 0.59 2.30
CA ALA A 118 15.61 0.86 3.46
C ALA A 118 16.26 -0.45 3.97
N PRO A 119 17.38 -0.40 4.65
CA PRO A 119 18.19 0.77 5.02
C PRO A 119 19.18 1.22 3.93
N GLU A 120 19.28 0.52 2.79
CA GLU A 120 20.25 0.85 1.74
C GLU A 120 19.99 2.24 1.16
N ARG A 121 18.71 2.59 1.03
CA ARG A 121 18.27 3.94 0.68
C ARG A 121 17.24 4.39 1.72
N LYS A 122 17.63 5.40 2.49
CA LYS A 122 16.74 6.00 3.49
C LYS A 122 15.85 7.08 2.88
N ALA A 123 14.84 7.50 3.64
CA ALA A 123 14.05 8.68 3.28
C ALA A 123 14.97 9.89 3.00
N PRO A 124 14.63 10.74 2.03
CA PRO A 124 13.41 10.79 1.24
C PRO A 124 13.47 10.02 -0.10
N ALA A 125 14.45 9.13 -0.33
CA ALA A 125 14.72 8.51 -1.63
C ALA A 125 13.46 7.86 -2.26
N GLN A 126 12.66 7.19 -1.46
CA GLN A 126 11.42 6.55 -1.89
C GLN A 126 10.43 7.56 -2.46
N MET A 127 10.17 8.64 -1.73
CA MET A 127 9.25 9.68 -2.18
C MET A 127 9.73 10.42 -3.44
N VAL A 128 11.05 10.58 -3.60
CA VAL A 128 11.64 11.14 -4.83
C VAL A 128 11.36 10.23 -6.03
N GLN A 129 11.56 8.91 -5.88
CA GLN A 129 11.27 7.93 -6.92
C GLN A 129 9.76 7.86 -7.24
N LEU A 130 8.92 7.74 -6.22
CA LEU A 130 7.47 7.67 -6.38
C LEU A 130 6.91 8.91 -7.08
N ARG A 131 7.42 10.10 -6.74
CA ARG A 131 7.05 11.33 -7.42
C ARG A 131 7.49 11.33 -8.89
N ALA A 132 8.72 10.89 -9.18
CA ALA A 132 9.21 10.82 -10.55
C ALA A 132 8.38 9.85 -11.40
N GLY A 133 8.09 8.64 -10.90
CA GLY A 133 7.24 7.67 -11.60
C GLY A 133 5.81 8.16 -11.80
N TYR A 134 5.24 8.82 -10.79
CA TYR A 134 3.91 9.39 -10.93
C TYR A 134 3.84 10.45 -12.05
N LEU A 135 4.85 11.30 -12.17
CA LEU A 135 4.93 12.28 -13.25
C LEU A 135 5.20 11.64 -14.61
N ASP A 136 5.91 10.51 -14.65
CA ASP A 136 6.17 9.73 -15.88
C ASP A 136 4.92 9.05 -16.46
N LEU A 137 3.83 8.96 -15.69
CA LEU A 137 2.56 8.42 -16.16
C LEU A 137 2.07 9.10 -17.45
N GLN A 138 2.40 10.37 -17.69
CA GLN A 138 2.05 11.05 -18.94
C GLN A 138 2.76 10.43 -20.14
N ARG A 139 4.07 10.12 -20.02
CA ARG A 139 4.83 9.42 -21.05
C ARG A 139 4.29 8.02 -21.29
N LEU A 140 4.01 7.29 -20.22
CA LEU A 140 3.44 5.94 -20.29
C LEU A 140 2.06 5.94 -20.94
N ALA A 141 1.21 6.93 -20.62
CA ALA A 141 -0.12 7.06 -21.20
C ALA A 141 -0.07 7.24 -22.72
N ILE A 142 0.84 8.07 -23.21
CA ILE A 142 1.07 8.23 -24.65
C ILE A 142 1.58 6.93 -25.28
N LYS A 143 2.58 6.29 -24.64
CA LYS A 143 3.25 5.10 -25.17
C LYS A 143 2.33 3.89 -25.28
N TYR A 144 1.42 3.73 -24.33
CA TYR A 144 0.57 2.54 -24.17
C TYR A 144 -0.92 2.83 -24.36
N SER A 145 -1.32 4.03 -24.81
CA SER A 145 -2.71 4.44 -24.98
C SER A 145 -3.52 4.25 -23.71
N LEU A 146 -3.02 4.80 -22.55
CA LEU A 146 -3.69 4.69 -21.27
C LEU A 146 -4.58 5.91 -21.00
N ASP A 147 -5.68 5.69 -20.28
CA ASP A 147 -6.60 6.75 -19.84
C ASP A 147 -6.26 7.22 -18.44
N LEU A 148 -5.70 8.44 -18.33
CA LEU A 148 -5.43 9.09 -17.04
C LEU A 148 -6.65 9.84 -16.47
N SER A 149 -7.76 9.96 -17.17
CA SER A 149 -8.92 10.76 -16.71
C SER A 149 -9.55 10.20 -15.42
N TYR A 150 -9.31 8.92 -15.12
CA TYR A 150 -9.74 8.22 -13.90
C TYR A 150 -8.58 7.63 -13.10
N LEU A 151 -7.47 8.37 -13.02
CA LEU A 151 -6.30 7.93 -12.28
C LEU A 151 -6.63 7.63 -10.81
N THR A 152 -6.22 6.46 -10.37
CA THR A 152 -6.27 6.03 -8.97
C THR A 152 -4.85 5.88 -8.43
N VAL A 153 -4.58 6.39 -7.24
CA VAL A 153 -3.39 6.02 -6.47
C VAL A 153 -3.82 5.03 -5.40
N ALA A 154 -3.11 3.93 -5.28
CA ALA A 154 -3.39 2.89 -4.29
C ALA A 154 -2.11 2.49 -3.56
N GLY A 155 -2.27 1.94 -2.36
CA GLY A 155 -1.13 1.38 -1.62
C GLY A 155 -1.57 0.68 -0.34
N ASP A 156 -0.68 -0.15 0.16
CA ASP A 156 -0.85 -0.91 1.39
C ASP A 156 0.26 -0.61 2.39
N ASP A 157 0.03 -0.83 3.69
CA ASP A 157 1.01 -0.64 4.75
C ASP A 157 1.72 0.73 4.63
N VAL A 158 3.03 0.78 4.58
CA VAL A 158 3.82 2.02 4.38
C VAL A 158 3.58 2.64 2.99
N GLY A 159 3.29 1.81 1.99
CA GLY A 159 2.90 2.27 0.65
C GLY A 159 1.60 3.06 0.68
N GLY A 160 0.67 2.70 1.56
CA GLY A 160 -0.56 3.47 1.79
C GLY A 160 -0.30 4.89 2.32
N GLY A 161 0.62 5.03 3.30
CA GLY A 161 1.03 6.34 3.81
C GLY A 161 1.76 7.19 2.76
N MET A 162 2.66 6.55 1.99
CA MET A 162 3.35 7.20 0.87
C MET A 162 2.37 7.61 -0.24
N ALA A 163 1.35 6.79 -0.54
CA ALA A 163 0.28 7.10 -1.49
C ALA A 163 -0.52 8.35 -1.06
N ALA A 164 -0.92 8.41 0.20
CA ALA A 164 -1.60 9.58 0.75
C ALA A 164 -0.72 10.84 0.69
N THR A 165 0.56 10.71 1.04
CA THR A 165 1.52 11.82 0.94
C THR A 165 1.71 12.28 -0.49
N LEU A 166 1.91 11.36 -1.44
CA LEU A 166 2.06 11.66 -2.87
C LEU A 166 0.84 12.43 -3.40
N ALA A 167 -0.37 11.97 -3.06
CA ALA A 167 -1.62 12.61 -3.49
C ALA A 167 -1.78 14.06 -3.00
N MET A 168 -1.09 14.44 -1.93
CA MET A 168 -1.11 15.81 -1.38
C MET A 168 -0.05 16.72 -1.99
N LEU A 169 0.94 16.19 -2.72
CA LEU A 169 1.96 17.03 -3.35
C LEU A 169 1.35 17.91 -4.45
N SER A 170 1.85 19.13 -4.57
CA SER A 170 1.34 20.09 -5.58
C SER A 170 1.46 19.55 -6.99
N GLU A 171 2.51 18.79 -7.26
CA GLU A 171 2.78 18.18 -8.56
C GLU A 171 1.81 17.07 -8.92
N ALA A 172 1.27 16.37 -7.91
CA ALA A 172 0.25 15.36 -8.16
C ALA A 172 -1.04 15.95 -8.75
N ARG A 173 -1.29 17.24 -8.52
CA ARG A 173 -2.47 17.95 -9.05
C ARG A 173 -2.39 18.24 -10.54
N HIS A 174 -1.25 18.04 -11.19
CA HIS A 174 -1.12 18.15 -12.64
C HIS A 174 -1.72 16.95 -13.39
N LEU A 175 -1.98 15.85 -12.67
CA LEU A 175 -2.72 14.70 -13.18
C LEU A 175 -4.12 14.64 -12.52
N PRO A 176 -5.14 14.16 -13.23
CA PRO A 176 -6.50 14.13 -12.73
C PRO A 176 -6.73 12.98 -11.74
N LEU A 177 -6.03 13.00 -10.61
CA LEU A 177 -6.21 12.01 -9.56
C LEU A 177 -7.64 12.04 -9.03
N LYS A 178 -8.37 10.93 -9.19
CA LYS A 178 -9.79 10.80 -8.84
C LYS A 178 -10.02 10.01 -7.56
N LYS A 179 -9.17 9.03 -7.28
CA LYS A 179 -9.39 8.09 -6.18
C LYS A 179 -8.08 7.77 -5.45
N LEU A 180 -8.22 7.56 -4.15
CA LEU A 180 -7.16 7.09 -3.28
C LEU A 180 -7.64 5.83 -2.54
N LEU A 181 -6.96 4.70 -2.72
CA LEU A 181 -7.27 3.43 -2.09
C LEU A 181 -6.14 3.02 -1.14
N LEU A 182 -6.45 2.86 0.13
CA LEU A 182 -5.49 2.57 1.18
C LEU A 182 -5.86 1.27 1.91
N PHE A 183 -5.01 0.26 1.83
CA PHE A 183 -5.12 -0.96 2.61
C PHE A 183 -4.25 -0.85 3.85
N TYR A 184 -4.84 -0.97 5.04
CA TYR A 184 -4.18 -0.95 6.36
C TYR A 184 -2.98 0.02 6.42
N PRO A 185 -3.17 1.32 6.10
CA PRO A 185 -2.07 2.22 5.85
C PRO A 185 -1.31 2.61 7.12
N VAL A 186 0.02 2.72 7.01
CA VAL A 186 0.88 3.39 7.98
C VAL A 186 0.80 4.89 7.71
N VAL A 187 0.22 5.64 8.64
CA VAL A 187 0.02 7.09 8.47
C VAL A 187 0.62 7.94 9.58
N ASN A 188 1.27 7.30 10.56
CA ASN A 188 1.89 7.98 11.70
C ASN A 188 3.03 7.15 12.27
N ALA A 189 4.09 7.81 12.75
CA ALA A 189 5.19 7.17 13.47
C ALA A 189 4.98 7.21 15.01
N ASN A 190 3.75 7.28 15.48
CA ASN A 190 3.40 7.22 16.90
C ASN A 190 2.97 5.79 17.28
N PHE A 191 3.78 5.12 18.10
CA PHE A 191 3.57 3.74 18.54
C PHE A 191 2.81 3.63 19.88
N ASP A 192 2.22 4.70 20.38
CA ASP A 192 1.55 4.77 21.69
C ASP A 192 0.03 4.85 21.59
N ASN A 193 -0.55 4.42 20.46
CA ASN A 193 -2.00 4.26 20.34
C ASN A 193 -2.47 2.88 20.84
N PRO A 194 -3.75 2.70 21.18
CA PRO A 194 -4.25 1.47 21.80
C PRO A 194 -3.95 0.18 21.05
N THR A 195 -4.02 0.16 19.71
CA THR A 195 -3.79 -1.07 18.93
C THR A 195 -2.35 -1.52 18.92
N TYR A 196 -1.40 -0.63 19.09
CA TYR A 196 0.00 -0.99 19.27
C TYR A 196 0.28 -1.72 20.59
N TYR A 197 -0.60 -1.60 21.58
CA TYR A 197 -0.53 -2.38 22.82
C TYR A 197 -1.40 -3.64 22.74
N GLU A 198 -2.60 -3.52 22.16
CA GLU A 198 -3.55 -4.63 22.03
C GLU A 198 -2.96 -5.76 21.16
N PHE A 199 -2.29 -5.42 20.04
CA PHE A 199 -1.70 -6.35 19.09
C PHE A 199 -0.16 -6.32 19.09
N ALA A 200 0.46 -5.91 20.20
CA ALA A 200 1.91 -5.75 20.32
C ALA A 200 2.73 -6.98 19.90
N GLY A 201 2.15 -8.17 19.99
CA GLY A 201 2.78 -9.43 19.59
C GLY A 201 1.75 -10.53 19.37
N GLY A 202 2.17 -11.61 18.69
CA GLY A 202 1.29 -12.76 18.42
C GLY A 202 0.44 -12.63 17.16
N TYR A 203 0.52 -11.52 16.47
CA TYR A 203 -0.13 -11.26 15.19
C TYR A 203 0.91 -11.08 14.07
N ARG A 204 0.49 -10.68 12.88
CA ARG A 204 1.35 -10.60 11.67
C ARG A 204 2.53 -9.64 11.84
N ILE A 205 2.25 -8.44 12.29
CA ILE A 205 3.27 -7.42 12.60
C ILE A 205 3.16 -7.01 14.08
N THR A 206 4.26 -6.50 14.63
CA THR A 206 4.35 -6.13 16.03
C THR A 206 4.76 -4.68 16.21
N ARG A 207 4.52 -4.13 17.40
CA ARG A 207 4.95 -2.79 17.77
C ARG A 207 6.47 -2.60 17.61
N GLU A 208 7.27 -3.56 18.06
CA GLU A 208 8.73 -3.47 17.98
C GLU A 208 9.25 -3.60 16.53
N GLN A 209 8.56 -4.38 15.71
CA GLN A 209 8.85 -4.43 14.27
C GLN A 209 8.66 -3.07 13.60
N MET A 210 7.54 -2.40 13.87
CA MET A 210 7.25 -1.08 13.30
C MET A 210 8.26 -0.03 13.78
N LYS A 211 8.61 -0.01 15.06
CA LYS A 211 9.67 0.89 15.57
C LYS A 211 10.99 0.69 14.85
N TRP A 212 11.40 -0.58 14.70
CA TRP A 212 12.64 -0.90 14.02
C TRP A 212 12.60 -0.49 12.54
N ALA A 213 11.50 -0.79 11.84
CA ALA A 213 11.32 -0.42 10.44
C ALA A 213 11.43 1.09 10.21
N TRP A 214 10.77 1.87 11.06
CA TRP A 214 10.86 3.33 11.02
C TRP A 214 12.29 3.85 11.25
N GLN A 215 13.05 3.25 12.16
CA GLN A 215 14.47 3.60 12.38
C GLN A 215 15.32 3.33 11.13
N GLN A 216 15.07 2.20 10.44
CA GLN A 216 15.77 1.87 9.21
C GLN A 216 15.42 2.87 8.09
N TYR A 217 14.17 3.31 8.01
CA TYR A 217 13.69 4.21 6.97
C TYR A 217 14.13 5.66 7.17
N LEU A 218 13.90 6.23 8.35
CA LEU A 218 14.15 7.66 8.60
C LEU A 218 15.61 7.97 8.90
N GLY A 219 16.32 7.06 9.58
CA GLY A 219 17.63 7.41 10.14
C GLY A 219 17.52 8.53 11.18
N GLU A 220 18.05 9.71 10.86
CA GLU A 220 18.04 10.89 11.73
C GLU A 220 16.88 11.86 11.44
N LEU A 221 16.05 11.59 10.45
CA LEU A 221 14.90 12.44 10.11
C LEU A 221 13.81 12.34 11.18
N SER A 222 13.06 13.44 11.35
CA SER A 222 12.00 13.48 12.35
C SER A 222 10.81 12.59 11.96
N PRO A 223 10.37 11.69 12.84
CA PRO A 223 9.17 10.89 12.61
C PRO A 223 7.89 11.73 12.63
N THR A 224 7.92 12.94 13.17
CA THR A 224 6.78 13.87 13.21
C THR A 224 6.70 14.78 11.99
N ASP A 225 7.62 14.65 11.03
CA ASP A 225 7.50 15.36 9.78
C ASP A 225 6.26 14.84 9.01
N VAL A 226 5.43 15.78 8.58
CA VAL A 226 4.17 15.50 7.85
C VAL A 226 4.39 14.81 6.50
N MET A 227 5.62 14.84 5.97
CA MET A 227 6.01 14.08 4.79
C MET A 227 5.95 12.57 5.04
N TYR A 228 6.26 12.13 6.26
CA TYR A 228 6.32 10.72 6.64
C TYR A 228 5.13 10.29 7.50
N SER A 229 4.52 11.24 8.21
CA SER A 229 3.35 11.03 9.07
C SER A 229 2.14 11.87 8.60
N PRO A 230 1.47 11.47 7.51
CA PRO A 230 0.38 12.26 6.91
C PRO A 230 -0.79 12.49 7.87
N LEU A 231 -0.99 11.67 8.89
CA LEU A 231 -1.97 11.90 9.94
C LEU A 231 -1.74 13.23 10.69
N LEU A 232 -0.53 13.75 10.73
CA LEU A 232 -0.20 14.99 11.42
C LEU A 232 -0.48 16.27 10.61
N ARG A 233 -0.80 16.16 9.31
CA ARG A 233 -1.10 17.30 8.44
C ARG A 233 -2.31 18.10 8.91
N LYS A 234 -2.33 19.39 8.57
CA LYS A 234 -3.48 20.27 8.84
C LYS A 234 -4.68 19.89 7.97
N PHE A 235 -5.89 20.20 8.42
CA PHE A 235 -7.12 19.94 7.65
C PHE A 235 -7.08 20.56 6.25
N SER A 236 -6.58 21.80 6.11
CA SER A 236 -6.46 22.47 4.82
C SER A 236 -5.51 21.76 3.83
N GLU A 237 -4.53 21.02 4.33
CA GLU A 237 -3.63 20.20 3.49
C GLU A 237 -4.27 18.87 3.10
N LEU A 238 -5.13 18.32 3.98
CA LEU A 238 -5.85 17.08 3.74
C LEU A 238 -7.05 17.28 2.79
N ALA A 239 -7.68 18.45 2.81
CA ALA A 239 -8.87 18.78 2.00
C ALA A 239 -8.64 18.66 0.48
N VAL A 240 -7.38 18.57 0.02
CA VAL A 240 -7.05 18.38 -1.40
C VAL A 240 -7.11 16.93 -1.87
N LEU A 241 -7.23 15.99 -0.93
CA LEU A 241 -7.27 14.56 -1.26
C LEU A 241 -8.55 14.21 -2.05
N PRO A 242 -8.45 13.30 -3.02
CA PRO A 242 -9.60 12.86 -3.78
C PRO A 242 -10.50 11.95 -2.95
N LYS A 243 -11.58 11.48 -3.55
CA LYS A 243 -12.40 10.41 -2.96
C LYS A 243 -11.53 9.26 -2.48
N THR A 244 -11.69 8.87 -1.21
CA THR A 244 -10.76 7.96 -0.52
C THR A 244 -11.50 6.75 0.07
N LEU A 245 -10.93 5.56 -0.10
CA LEU A 245 -11.33 4.35 0.62
C LEU A 245 -10.16 3.85 1.48
N ILE A 246 -10.45 3.62 2.77
CA ILE A 246 -9.49 3.04 3.73
C ILE A 246 -10.06 1.73 4.24
N LEU A 247 -9.30 0.64 4.07
CA LEU A 247 -9.64 -0.69 4.58
C LEU A 247 -8.64 -1.09 5.66
N THR A 248 -9.11 -1.39 6.87
CA THR A 248 -8.26 -1.80 8.00
C THR A 248 -8.54 -3.23 8.42
N ALA A 249 -7.54 -3.92 8.94
CA ALA A 249 -7.71 -5.25 9.52
C ALA A 249 -8.11 -5.15 11.00
N GLU A 250 -8.87 -6.11 11.49
CA GLU A 250 -9.32 -6.13 12.89
C GLU A 250 -8.15 -6.29 13.87
N ALA A 251 -7.30 -7.28 13.64
CA ALA A 251 -6.17 -7.58 14.50
C ALA A 251 -4.86 -7.04 13.91
N ASP A 252 -4.73 -5.72 13.95
CA ASP A 252 -3.59 -4.99 13.37
C ASP A 252 -3.16 -3.83 14.27
N VAL A 253 -1.87 -3.69 14.50
CA VAL A 253 -1.29 -2.55 15.25
C VAL A 253 -1.60 -1.22 14.57
N LEU A 254 -1.79 -1.20 13.24
CA LEU A 254 -2.04 0.00 12.42
C LEU A 254 -3.52 0.40 12.38
N ARG A 255 -4.43 -0.44 12.90
CA ARG A 255 -5.88 -0.20 12.81
C ARG A 255 -6.27 1.19 13.30
N ASN A 256 -5.81 1.58 14.49
CA ASN A 256 -6.21 2.86 15.09
C ASN A 256 -5.75 4.06 14.28
N GLU A 257 -4.52 4.06 13.78
CA GLU A 257 -4.02 5.19 12.99
C GLU A 257 -4.71 5.29 11.63
N GLY A 258 -4.97 4.18 10.94
CA GLY A 258 -5.73 4.15 9.68
C GLY A 258 -7.16 4.69 9.86
N GLU A 259 -7.86 4.25 10.91
CA GLU A 259 -9.20 4.75 11.22
C GLU A 259 -9.20 6.21 11.70
N ALA A 260 -8.17 6.63 12.46
CA ALA A 260 -8.01 8.03 12.87
C ALA A 260 -7.76 8.93 11.65
N PHE A 261 -6.99 8.45 10.67
CA PHE A 261 -6.77 9.17 9.43
C PHE A 261 -8.08 9.36 8.67
N GLY A 262 -8.88 8.31 8.55
CA GLY A 262 -10.19 8.42 7.90
C GLY A 262 -11.15 9.39 8.60
N ARG A 263 -11.18 9.42 9.94
CA ARG A 263 -11.95 10.43 10.70
C ARG A 263 -11.46 11.84 10.39
N LYS A 264 -10.13 12.04 10.41
CA LYS A 264 -9.51 13.34 10.13
C LYS A 264 -9.77 13.80 8.69
N LEU A 265 -9.79 12.89 7.71
CA LEU A 265 -10.16 13.21 6.34
C LEU A 265 -11.60 13.70 6.25
N ARG A 266 -12.53 13.04 6.94
CA ARG A 266 -13.94 13.47 7.00
C ARG A 266 -14.09 14.85 7.62
N ASP A 267 -13.33 15.13 8.70
CA ASP A 267 -13.32 16.45 9.35
C ASP A 267 -12.68 17.54 8.45
N ALA A 268 -11.94 17.12 7.42
CA ALA A 268 -11.36 17.97 6.38
C ALA A 268 -12.24 18.06 5.11
N ASP A 269 -13.50 17.63 5.18
CA ASP A 269 -14.48 17.61 4.06
C ASP A 269 -14.07 16.75 2.87
N VAL A 270 -13.22 15.73 3.07
CA VAL A 270 -12.88 14.73 2.06
C VAL A 270 -13.98 13.66 1.98
N ASP A 271 -14.42 13.30 0.77
CA ASP A 271 -15.31 12.14 0.55
C ASP A 271 -14.54 10.85 0.88
N VAL A 272 -14.67 10.37 2.11
CA VAL A 272 -13.95 9.21 2.62
C VAL A 272 -14.88 8.13 3.17
N SER A 273 -14.61 6.88 2.77
CA SER A 273 -15.17 5.67 3.37
C SER A 273 -14.09 4.91 4.13
N VAL A 274 -14.43 4.41 5.31
CA VAL A 274 -13.54 3.57 6.11
C VAL A 274 -14.27 2.29 6.49
N ALA A 275 -13.66 1.13 6.25
CA ALA A 275 -14.20 -0.14 6.68
C ALA A 275 -13.14 -0.98 7.42
N ARG A 276 -13.52 -1.48 8.60
CA ARG A 276 -12.74 -2.48 9.33
C ARG A 276 -13.19 -3.86 8.90
N ILE A 277 -12.26 -4.67 8.42
CA ILE A 277 -12.50 -6.04 8.02
C ILE A 277 -12.23 -6.94 9.23
N LEU A 278 -13.28 -7.64 9.67
CA LEU A 278 -13.23 -8.51 10.85
C LEU A 278 -12.60 -9.87 10.53
N GLY A 279 -12.12 -10.55 11.55
CA GLY A 279 -11.58 -11.91 11.43
C GLY A 279 -10.21 -12.02 10.80
N THR A 280 -9.53 -10.91 10.52
CA THR A 280 -8.27 -10.91 9.77
C THR A 280 -7.15 -10.10 10.42
N ILE A 281 -5.98 -10.17 9.82
CA ILE A 281 -4.70 -9.60 10.28
C ILE A 281 -4.11 -8.68 9.23
N HIS A 282 -3.03 -7.99 9.57
CA HIS A 282 -2.24 -7.22 8.61
C HIS A 282 -1.81 -8.04 7.37
N ASP A 283 -1.62 -7.41 6.23
CA ASP A 283 -1.26 -8.04 4.94
C ASP A 283 -2.37 -8.94 4.32
N PHE A 284 -3.61 -8.88 4.79
CA PHE A 284 -4.63 -9.85 4.41
C PHE A 284 -5.05 -9.83 2.93
N VAL A 285 -4.86 -8.74 2.21
CA VAL A 285 -5.06 -8.72 0.75
C VAL A 285 -3.80 -9.09 -0.03
N LEU A 286 -2.62 -9.02 0.62
CA LEU A 286 -1.33 -9.33 0.01
C LEU A 286 -1.01 -10.83 0.08
N LEU A 287 -1.17 -11.44 1.27
CA LEU A 287 -0.71 -12.80 1.54
C LEU A 287 -1.50 -13.84 0.74
N ASN A 288 -0.80 -14.64 -0.07
CA ASN A 288 -1.42 -15.71 -0.87
C ASN A 288 -2.20 -16.71 -0.01
N ALA A 289 -1.74 -16.99 1.20
CA ALA A 289 -2.43 -17.89 2.13
C ALA A 289 -3.79 -17.36 2.63
N LEU A 290 -4.03 -16.04 2.52
CA LEU A 290 -5.30 -15.41 2.93
C LEU A 290 -6.23 -15.09 1.76
N ASP A 291 -5.82 -15.40 0.53
CA ASP A 291 -6.53 -15.00 -0.68
C ASP A 291 -7.99 -15.45 -0.70
N GLU A 292 -8.25 -16.70 -0.34
CA GLU A 292 -9.60 -17.28 -0.36
C GLU A 292 -10.41 -17.04 0.93
N THR A 293 -9.88 -16.27 1.88
CA THR A 293 -10.63 -15.92 3.11
C THR A 293 -11.77 -14.96 2.79
N ASN A 294 -12.86 -15.04 3.58
CA ASN A 294 -13.99 -14.11 3.41
C ASN A 294 -13.55 -12.66 3.60
N ALA A 295 -12.62 -12.42 4.54
CA ALA A 295 -12.06 -11.10 4.80
C ALA A 295 -11.34 -10.53 3.58
N CYS A 296 -10.47 -11.31 2.94
CA CYS A 296 -9.75 -10.89 1.74
C CYS A 296 -10.73 -10.63 0.59
N ARG A 297 -11.63 -11.59 0.30
CA ARG A 297 -12.60 -11.45 -0.80
C ARG A 297 -13.49 -10.24 -0.64
N LEU A 298 -14.05 -10.01 0.56
CA LEU A 298 -14.86 -8.84 0.86
C LEU A 298 -14.09 -7.52 0.60
N ALA A 299 -12.87 -7.43 1.09
CA ALA A 299 -12.05 -6.22 0.91
C ALA A 299 -11.69 -5.98 -0.57
N MET A 300 -11.36 -7.06 -1.31
CA MET A 300 -11.08 -6.96 -2.73
C MET A 300 -12.32 -6.57 -3.54
N ASP A 301 -13.52 -7.07 -3.18
CA ASP A 301 -14.78 -6.65 -3.79
C ASP A 301 -15.05 -5.17 -3.54
N MET A 302 -14.86 -4.69 -2.30
CA MET A 302 -14.99 -3.27 -1.97
C MET A 302 -14.00 -2.39 -2.75
N ALA A 303 -12.75 -2.84 -2.89
CA ALA A 303 -11.71 -2.12 -3.62
C ALA A 303 -12.04 -2.03 -5.12
N VAL A 304 -12.42 -3.14 -5.74
CA VAL A 304 -12.79 -3.20 -7.16
C VAL A 304 -14.02 -2.34 -7.45
N GLU A 305 -15.05 -2.44 -6.61
CA GLU A 305 -16.24 -1.61 -6.72
C GLU A 305 -15.93 -0.12 -6.55
N PHE A 306 -15.09 0.22 -5.56
CA PHE A 306 -14.65 1.61 -5.35
C PHE A 306 -13.92 2.17 -6.58
N ILE A 307 -13.00 1.40 -7.16
CA ILE A 307 -12.25 1.82 -8.37
C ILE A 307 -13.18 1.91 -9.58
N GLY A 308 -14.11 0.97 -9.72
CA GLY A 308 -15.02 0.88 -10.87
C GLY A 308 -16.13 1.92 -10.91
N ARG A 309 -16.60 2.41 -9.75
CA ARG A 309 -17.65 3.43 -9.69
C ARG A 309 -17.18 4.72 -10.33
N ASP A 310 -17.80 5.09 -11.43
CA ASP A 310 -17.66 6.44 -11.97
C ASP A 310 -18.30 7.42 -10.99
N SER A 311 -17.59 8.51 -10.68
CA SER A 311 -18.13 9.60 -9.88
C SER A 311 -19.13 10.39 -10.77
N GLY A 312 -20.18 9.75 -11.15
CA GLY A 312 -21.28 10.33 -11.88
C GLY A 312 -22.44 10.51 -10.92
N VAL A 313 -22.59 11.74 -10.40
CA VAL A 313 -23.73 12.38 -9.72
C VAL A 313 -24.36 11.59 -8.59
#